data_b14b23ad48589c2fe4b30b2d7a66dae2
#
_entry.id   b14b23ad48589c2fe4b30b2d7a66dae2
#
_cell.length_a   1.000
_cell.length_b   1.000
_cell.length_c   1.000
_cell.angle_alpha   90.00
_cell.angle_beta   90.00
_cell.angle_gamma   90.00
#
_symmetry.space_group_name_H-M   'P 1'
#
loop_
_entity.id
_entity.type
_entity.pdbx_description
1 polymer ?
#
loop_
_entity_poly.entity_id
_entity_poly.type
_entity_poly.pdbx_seq_one_letter_code
_entity_poly.pdbx_strand_id
1 'polypeptide(L)'
;MRDLVHGLGRMGVKPYYLYYADFVEGTGHFRTEIYKGREICRDLCGATTGFLRPTYVVDALGGRCKTPVDLGYTDGISEDRKGGVITSPIGLGKVYVNDPIEKVEGRPTRHNPNLK
;
A
#
# COMPACT_ATOMS: atom_id res chain seq x y z
N MET A 1 -8.73 12.04 -4.47
CA MET A 1 -7.90 11.04 -5.17
C MET A 1 -8.73 9.90 -5.78
N ARG A 2 -9.72 9.36 -5.09
CA ARG A 2 -10.61 8.30 -5.63
C ARG A 2 -11.24 8.68 -6.97
N ASP A 3 -11.82 9.86 -7.05
CA ASP A 3 -12.45 10.35 -8.28
C ASP A 3 -11.46 10.50 -9.42
N LEU A 4 -10.24 10.94 -9.12
CA LEU A 4 -9.18 11.08 -10.11
C LEU A 4 -8.79 9.73 -10.70
N VAL A 5 -8.50 8.73 -9.87
CA VAL A 5 -8.07 7.41 -10.37
C VAL A 5 -9.20 6.69 -11.10
N HIS A 6 -10.43 6.84 -10.65
CA HIS A 6 -11.59 6.28 -11.35
C HIS A 6 -11.84 6.98 -12.69
N GLY A 7 -11.66 8.31 -12.74
CA GLY A 7 -11.75 9.08 -13.97
C GLY A 7 -10.70 8.65 -15.00
N LEU A 8 -9.45 8.50 -14.56
CA LEU A 8 -8.36 8.00 -15.40
C LEU A 8 -8.67 6.59 -15.92
N GLY A 9 -9.15 5.70 -15.05
CA GLY A 9 -9.54 4.34 -15.44
C GLY A 9 -10.62 4.30 -16.51
N ARG A 10 -11.64 5.15 -16.38
CA ARG A 10 -12.70 5.28 -17.42
C ARG A 10 -12.16 5.78 -18.75
N MET A 11 -11.09 6.55 -18.73
CA MET A 11 -10.41 7.03 -19.94
C MET A 11 -9.42 6.01 -20.52
N GLY A 12 -9.24 4.86 -19.89
CA GLY A 12 -8.25 3.87 -20.29
C GLY A 12 -6.82 4.20 -19.86
N VAL A 13 -6.66 5.10 -18.89
CA VAL A 13 -5.35 5.52 -18.40
C VAL A 13 -5.11 4.87 -17.03
N LYS A 14 -4.01 4.11 -16.91
CA LYS A 14 -3.61 3.49 -15.65
C LYS A 14 -2.79 4.48 -14.81
N PRO A 15 -3.24 4.81 -13.57
CA PRO A 15 -2.41 5.56 -12.62
C PRO A 15 -1.23 4.67 -12.20
N TYR A 16 -0.02 5.03 -12.60
CA TYR A 16 1.16 4.19 -12.38
C TYR A 16 1.90 4.55 -11.11
N TYR A 17 2.33 5.79 -11.00
CA TYR A 17 3.02 6.30 -9.82
C TYR A 17 2.31 7.51 -9.20
N LEU A 18 2.34 7.58 -7.88
CA LEU A 18 2.10 8.79 -7.12
C LEU A 18 3.46 9.25 -6.60
N TYR A 19 3.92 10.41 -7.06
CA TYR A 19 5.23 10.93 -6.67
C TYR A 19 5.16 11.81 -5.44
N TYR A 20 6.07 11.60 -4.51
CA TYR A 20 6.47 12.66 -3.59
C TYR A 20 7.22 13.71 -4.40
N ALA A 21 6.88 14.99 -4.25
CA ALA A 21 7.47 16.05 -5.06
C ALA A 21 8.98 16.13 -4.87
N ASP A 22 9.71 16.20 -5.98
CA ASP A 22 11.17 16.20 -6.01
C ASP A 22 11.77 17.37 -5.23
N PHE A 23 13.00 17.17 -4.77
CA PHE A 23 13.79 18.18 -4.07
C PHE A 23 14.46 19.15 -5.06
N VAL A 24 13.65 19.84 -5.84
CA VAL A 24 14.11 20.85 -6.80
C VAL A 24 14.03 22.21 -6.14
N GLU A 25 15.05 23.05 -6.37
CA GLU A 25 15.08 24.40 -5.87
C GLU A 25 13.84 25.19 -6.33
N GLY A 26 13.24 25.95 -5.42
CA GLY A 26 12.05 26.75 -5.71
C GLY A 26 10.74 25.99 -5.65
N THR A 27 10.74 24.66 -5.43
CA THR A 27 9.52 23.83 -5.40
C THR A 27 9.10 23.39 -4.00
N GLY A 28 9.77 23.84 -2.96
CA GLY A 28 9.50 23.42 -1.57
C GLY A 28 8.05 23.61 -1.13
N HIS A 29 7.41 24.66 -1.61
CA HIS A 29 6.02 24.99 -1.27
C HIS A 29 4.99 24.01 -1.89
N PHE A 30 5.39 23.19 -2.86
CA PHE A 30 4.55 22.13 -3.43
C PHE A 30 4.66 20.80 -2.68
N ARG A 31 5.68 20.65 -1.84
CA ARG A 31 5.83 19.41 -1.08
C ARG A 31 4.89 19.39 0.11
N THR A 32 4.25 18.27 0.29
CA THR A 32 3.49 17.94 1.50
C THR A 32 4.32 17.00 2.37
N GLU A 33 3.82 16.65 3.53
CA GLU A 33 4.45 15.62 4.34
C GLU A 33 4.41 14.25 3.63
N ILE A 34 5.46 13.47 3.78
CA ILE A 34 5.55 12.15 3.16
C ILE A 34 4.40 11.23 3.60
N TYR A 35 3.94 11.37 4.85
CA TYR A 35 2.80 10.61 5.36
C TYR A 35 1.50 10.91 4.63
N LYS A 36 1.36 12.07 4.04
CA LYS A 36 0.14 12.42 3.28
C LYS A 36 -0.07 11.51 2.09
N GLY A 37 0.99 11.18 1.36
CA GLY A 37 0.93 10.20 0.28
C GLY A 37 0.55 8.80 0.77
N ARG A 38 1.07 8.39 1.94
CA ARG A 38 0.68 7.12 2.56
C ARG A 38 -0.79 7.08 2.94
N GLU A 39 -1.34 8.17 3.49
CA GLU A 39 -2.77 8.29 3.79
C GLU A 39 -3.62 8.16 2.53
N ILE A 40 -3.23 8.85 1.45
CA ILE A 40 -3.91 8.77 0.16
C ILE A 40 -3.93 7.32 -0.35
N CYS A 41 -2.80 6.65 -0.33
CA CYS A 41 -2.70 5.26 -0.78
C CYS A 41 -3.50 4.31 0.10
N ARG A 42 -3.49 4.51 1.41
CA ARG A 42 -4.32 3.74 2.35
C ARG A 42 -5.81 3.94 2.07
N ASP A 43 -6.22 5.17 1.81
CA ASP A 43 -7.61 5.49 1.48
C ASP A 43 -8.09 4.83 0.18
N LEU A 44 -7.18 4.58 -0.76
CA LEU A 44 -7.50 3.85 -1.98
C LEU A 44 -7.58 2.34 -1.77
N CYS A 45 -6.94 1.79 -0.75
CA CYS A 45 -7.06 0.38 -0.42
C CYS A 45 -8.51 0.05 -0.02
N GLY A 46 -9.08 -0.97 -0.63
CA GLY A 46 -10.47 -1.36 -0.39
C GLY A 46 -11.51 -0.44 -1.05
N ALA A 47 -11.14 0.74 -1.50
CA ALA A 47 -12.05 1.69 -2.16
C ALA A 47 -12.02 1.57 -3.69
N THR A 48 -10.98 0.97 -4.25
CA THR A 48 -10.82 0.81 -5.69
C THR A 48 -10.03 -0.45 -6.03
N THR A 49 -10.11 -0.88 -7.29
CA THR A 49 -9.33 -2.01 -7.79
C THR A 49 -7.83 -1.74 -7.71
N GLY A 50 -7.03 -2.78 -7.49
CA GLY A 50 -5.57 -2.69 -7.48
C GLY A 50 -5.00 -2.12 -8.77
N PHE A 51 -5.65 -2.34 -9.91
CA PHE A 51 -5.23 -1.78 -11.19
C PHE A 51 -5.20 -0.26 -11.21
N LEU A 52 -6.10 0.39 -10.47
CA LEU A 52 -6.22 1.86 -10.40
C LEU A 52 -5.48 2.47 -9.21
N ARG A 53 -4.78 1.68 -8.42
CA ARG A 53 -3.99 2.19 -7.29
C ARG A 53 -2.56 2.46 -7.74
N PRO A 54 -2.10 3.72 -7.72
CA PRO A 54 -0.71 4.03 -8.04
C PRO A 54 0.24 3.53 -6.95
N THR A 55 1.48 3.28 -7.32
CA THR A 55 2.56 3.05 -6.35
C THR A 55 3.09 4.39 -5.87
N TYR A 56 3.08 4.60 -4.56
CA TYR A 56 3.66 5.81 -3.98
C TYR A 56 5.17 5.69 -3.90
N VAL A 57 5.88 6.61 -4.55
CA VAL A 57 7.34 6.57 -4.68
C VAL A 57 7.98 7.90 -4.34
N VAL A 58 9.23 7.82 -3.89
CA VAL A 58 10.13 8.94 -3.70
C VAL A 58 11.35 8.74 -4.59
N ASP A 59 11.71 9.73 -5.39
CA ASP A 59 12.99 9.75 -6.09
C ASP A 59 14.07 10.15 -5.08
N ALA A 60 14.76 9.15 -4.53
CA ALA A 60 15.78 9.37 -3.52
C ALA A 60 17.02 10.00 -4.15
N LEU A 61 17.55 11.04 -3.48
CA LEU A 61 18.75 11.75 -3.93
C LEU A 61 19.95 10.80 -4.05
N GLY A 62 20.86 11.14 -4.95
CA GLY A 62 22.08 10.37 -5.18
C GLY A 62 21.90 9.14 -6.07
N GLY A 63 20.96 9.17 -7.00
CA GLY A 63 20.76 8.09 -7.98
C GLY A 63 20.20 6.80 -7.39
N ARG A 64 19.51 6.88 -6.26
CA ARG A 64 18.98 5.72 -5.51
C ARG A 64 17.66 5.18 -6.05
N CYS A 65 17.29 5.55 -7.26
CA CYS A 65 16.07 5.16 -7.97
C CYS A 65 14.74 5.61 -7.31
N LYS A 66 13.65 5.26 -7.96
CA LYS A 66 12.29 5.45 -7.46
C LYS A 66 12.00 4.43 -6.37
N THR A 67 12.06 4.86 -5.13
CA THR A 67 11.89 3.98 -3.98
C THR A 67 10.43 3.96 -3.54
N PRO A 68 9.74 2.81 -3.58
CA PRO A 68 8.39 2.71 -3.07
C PRO A 68 8.34 3.01 -1.57
N VAL A 69 7.33 3.77 -1.16
CA VAL A 69 7.09 4.06 0.25
C VAL A 69 6.21 2.97 0.83
N ASP A 70 6.75 2.21 1.78
CA ASP A 70 6.01 1.14 2.44
C ASP A 70 4.80 1.68 3.21
N LEU A 71 3.68 1.01 3.07
CA LEU A 71 2.44 1.34 3.76
C LEU A 71 2.37 0.72 5.17
N GLY A 72 3.31 -0.16 5.51
CA GLY A 72 3.43 -0.72 6.84
C GLY A 72 2.32 -1.71 7.21
N TYR A 73 1.85 -2.49 6.26
CA TYR A 73 0.83 -3.51 6.52
C TYR A 73 1.38 -4.87 6.91
N THR A 74 2.69 -5.04 6.87
CA THR A 74 3.36 -6.25 7.34
C THR A 74 3.99 -5.96 8.69
N ASP A 75 3.49 -6.59 9.75
CA ASP A 75 3.95 -6.35 11.12
C ASP A 75 5.11 -7.25 11.56
N GLY A 76 5.34 -8.33 10.85
CA GLY A 76 6.44 -9.23 11.13
C GLY A 76 6.43 -10.45 10.22
N ILE A 77 7.60 -11.03 10.04
CA ILE A 77 7.80 -12.26 9.27
C ILE A 77 8.39 -13.29 10.21
N SER A 78 7.91 -14.54 10.14
CA SER A 78 8.42 -15.63 10.97
C SER A 78 9.87 -15.98 10.61
N GLU A 79 10.60 -16.59 11.55
CA GLU A 79 12.00 -16.94 11.35
C GLU A 79 12.21 -17.88 10.15
N ASP A 80 11.28 -18.81 9.93
CA ASP A 80 11.29 -19.74 8.78
C ASP A 80 10.89 -19.09 7.47
N ARG A 81 10.51 -17.80 7.48
CA ARG A 81 10.05 -16.99 6.33
C ARG A 81 8.79 -17.50 5.64
N LYS A 82 8.07 -18.42 6.27
CA LYS A 82 6.84 -19.01 5.69
C LYS A 82 5.57 -18.32 6.13
N GLY A 83 5.65 -17.46 7.10
CA GLY A 83 4.48 -16.76 7.61
C GLY A 83 4.79 -15.38 8.13
N GLY A 84 3.74 -14.66 8.46
CA GLY A 84 3.84 -13.32 8.99
C GLY A 84 2.50 -12.79 9.47
N VAL A 85 2.54 -11.64 10.12
CA VAL A 85 1.36 -10.92 10.57
C VAL A 85 1.07 -9.79 9.60
N ILE A 86 -0.12 -9.78 9.04
CA ILE A 86 -0.57 -8.76 8.10
C ILE A 86 -1.69 -7.94 8.75
N THR A 87 -1.57 -6.64 8.67
CA THR A 87 -2.61 -5.71 9.14
C THR A 87 -3.54 -5.34 7.99
N SER A 88 -4.84 -5.38 8.26
CA SER A 88 -5.83 -4.96 7.29
C SER A 88 -5.78 -3.44 7.07
N PRO A 89 -5.64 -2.96 5.83
CA PRO A 89 -5.66 -1.52 5.53
C PRO A 89 -7.04 -0.89 5.72
N ILE A 90 -8.11 -1.68 5.82
CA ILE A 90 -9.48 -1.20 5.98
C ILE A 90 -10.02 -1.38 7.39
N GLY A 91 -9.15 -1.64 8.37
CA GLY A 91 -9.52 -1.68 9.78
C GLY A 91 -10.11 -2.99 10.28
N LEU A 92 -9.97 -4.09 9.54
CA LEU A 92 -10.44 -5.42 9.97
C LEU A 92 -9.47 -6.15 10.91
N GLY A 93 -8.46 -5.46 11.42
CA GLY A 93 -7.51 -6.03 12.37
C GLY A 93 -6.33 -6.74 11.70
N LYS A 94 -5.72 -7.62 12.45
CA LYS A 94 -4.52 -8.35 12.04
C LYS A 94 -4.82 -9.80 11.78
N VAL A 95 -4.08 -10.38 10.84
CA VAL A 95 -4.22 -11.79 10.47
C VAL A 95 -2.84 -12.42 10.36
N TYR A 96 -2.71 -13.63 10.87
CA TYR A 96 -1.50 -14.43 10.68
C TYR A 96 -1.64 -15.25 9.39
N VAL A 97 -0.65 -15.14 8.54
CA VAL A 97 -0.58 -15.88 7.26
C VAL A 97 0.62 -16.80 7.31
N ASN A 98 0.46 -18.05 6.92
CA ASN A 98 1.51 -19.06 6.93
C ASN A 98 1.38 -19.98 5.73
N ASP A 99 2.52 -20.45 5.24
CA ASP A 99 2.58 -21.41 4.14
C ASP A 99 3.27 -22.71 4.62
N PRO A 100 2.66 -23.90 4.53
CA PRO A 100 1.29 -24.13 4.05
C PRO A 100 0.23 -23.64 5.03
N ILE A 101 -0.95 -23.34 4.54
CA ILE A 101 -2.08 -22.97 5.38
C ILE A 101 -2.59 -24.22 6.08
N GLU A 102 -2.36 -24.32 7.37
CA GLU A 102 -2.83 -25.40 8.20
C GLU A 102 -3.99 -24.96 9.07
N LYS A 103 -4.82 -25.90 9.50
CA LYS A 103 -5.85 -25.64 10.51
C LYS A 103 -5.18 -25.49 11.86
N VAL A 104 -4.93 -24.28 12.26
CA VAL A 104 -4.43 -23.93 13.58
C VAL A 104 -5.50 -23.15 14.30
N GLU A 105 -5.75 -23.51 15.57
CA GLU A 105 -6.72 -22.80 16.39
C GLU A 105 -6.36 -21.31 16.47
N GLY A 106 -7.36 -20.45 16.28
CA GLY A 106 -7.17 -18.99 16.23
C GLY A 106 -6.57 -18.46 14.95
N ARG A 107 -6.16 -19.31 14.02
CA ARG A 107 -5.66 -18.88 12.72
C ARG A 107 -6.84 -18.55 11.80
N PRO A 108 -6.78 -17.44 11.08
CA PRO A 108 -7.78 -17.14 10.05
C PRO A 108 -7.74 -18.21 8.97
N THR A 109 -8.91 -18.59 8.50
CA THR A 109 -9.06 -19.50 7.38
C THR A 109 -9.52 -18.73 6.15
N ARG A 110 -9.50 -19.39 5.00
CA ARG A 110 -9.99 -18.79 3.76
C ARG A 110 -11.43 -18.26 3.88
N HIS A 111 -12.23 -18.83 4.77
CA HIS A 111 -13.62 -18.46 4.99
C HIS A 111 -13.81 -17.53 6.18
N ASN A 112 -12.74 -17.13 6.85
CA ASN A 112 -12.84 -16.20 7.96
C ASN A 112 -13.27 -14.84 7.42
N PRO A 113 -14.36 -14.23 7.97
CA PRO A 113 -14.84 -12.93 7.52
C PRO A 113 -13.79 -11.84 7.60
N ASN A 114 -12.82 -11.97 8.53
CA ASN A 114 -11.73 -11.01 8.68
C ASN A 114 -10.69 -11.06 7.56
N LEU A 115 -10.77 -12.04 6.69
CA LEU A 115 -9.89 -12.19 5.51
C LEU A 115 -10.50 -11.69 4.22
N LYS A 116 -11.72 -11.24 4.27
CA LYS A 116 -12.42 -10.72 3.09
C LYS A 116 -11.89 -9.38 2.64
#